data_0aa0c7b76a3a68ee165753baf3d0dbd1
#
_entry.id   0aa0c7b76a3a68ee165753baf3d0dbd1
#
_cell.length_a   1.000
_cell.length_b   1.000
_cell.length_c   1.000
_cell.angle_alpha   90.00
_cell.angle_beta   90.00
_cell.angle_gamma   90.00
#
_symmetry.space_group_name_H-M   'P 1'
#
loop_
_entity.id
_entity.type
_entity.pdbx_description
1 polymer ?
#
loop_
_entity_poly.entity_id
_entity_poly.type
_entity_poly.pdbx_seq_one_letter_code
_entity_poly.pdbx_strand_id
1 'polypeptide(L)'
;MTASYDFAGQTAVITGGSGGIGKAISKRLMQSGAQVCNWDMQPDTAKPLGHFIRVDVTSEQSVHDAMEQTLSRYGKIDIFVNSAGIAGPVANVSDYSLEDWTRVIDINLTGTFLCCRAAVAQMQKNNCGRIVNLASIAGKEGNPAQSAYSASKAGVIALTKSLGKELAKTEIRVNCIAPAMVATELLDQMTAEKRQENFSKIPMGRAGLPEEIASIVAWLSSDDCSFCTGTVFDASGGRATY
;
A
#
# COMPACT_ATOMS: atom_id res chain seq x y z
N MET A 1 -11.33 -20.38 -9.20
CA MET A 1 -11.79 -19.27 -10.07
C MET A 1 -11.31 -17.96 -9.45
N THR A 2 -10.71 -17.09 -10.23
CA THR A 2 -10.28 -15.75 -9.77
C THR A 2 -11.39 -14.77 -10.20
N ALA A 3 -11.82 -13.87 -9.29
CA ALA A 3 -12.75 -12.81 -9.64
C ALA A 3 -12.17 -11.94 -10.76
N SER A 4 -12.98 -11.58 -11.75
CA SER A 4 -12.60 -10.68 -12.83
C SER A 4 -13.23 -9.32 -12.60
N TYR A 5 -12.41 -8.27 -12.69
CA TYR A 5 -12.85 -6.88 -12.68
C TYR A 5 -12.45 -6.24 -14.01
N ASP A 6 -13.22 -5.27 -14.46
CA ASP A 6 -12.91 -4.47 -15.64
C ASP A 6 -12.56 -3.05 -15.21
N PHE A 7 -11.30 -2.69 -15.39
CA PHE A 7 -10.76 -1.36 -15.14
C PHE A 7 -10.40 -0.64 -16.45
N ALA A 8 -10.98 -1.03 -17.58
CA ALA A 8 -10.74 -0.37 -18.86
C ALA A 8 -11.08 1.13 -18.77
N GLY A 9 -10.16 1.98 -19.25
CA GLY A 9 -10.29 3.42 -19.17
C GLY A 9 -10.04 4.04 -17.78
N GLN A 10 -9.68 3.25 -16.76
CA GLN A 10 -9.25 3.75 -15.45
C GLN A 10 -7.73 3.87 -15.36
N THR A 11 -7.28 4.88 -14.61
CA THR A 11 -5.85 5.11 -14.31
C THR A 11 -5.57 4.78 -12.86
N ALA A 12 -4.60 3.89 -12.65
CA ALA A 12 -4.13 3.48 -11.34
C ALA A 12 -2.70 3.96 -11.08
N VAL A 13 -2.48 4.62 -9.94
CA VAL A 13 -1.15 4.97 -9.43
C VAL A 13 -0.80 4.03 -8.29
N ILE A 14 0.41 3.46 -8.32
CA ILE A 14 0.91 2.57 -7.27
C ILE A 14 2.26 3.09 -6.78
N THR A 15 2.35 3.50 -5.51
CA THR A 15 3.65 3.82 -4.90
C THR A 15 4.36 2.53 -4.48
N GLY A 16 5.69 2.47 -4.64
CA GLY A 16 6.43 1.21 -4.45
C GLY A 16 6.08 0.15 -5.50
N GLY A 17 5.66 0.59 -6.70
CA GLY A 17 5.13 -0.27 -7.76
C GLY A 17 6.17 -1.13 -8.48
N SER A 18 7.46 -0.88 -8.26
CA SER A 18 8.55 -1.59 -8.92
C SER A 18 8.92 -2.92 -8.25
N GLY A 19 8.50 -3.16 -7.02
CA GLY A 19 8.88 -4.37 -6.28
C GLY A 19 7.77 -4.98 -5.42
N GLY A 20 8.01 -6.19 -4.95
CA GLY A 20 7.20 -6.87 -3.95
C GLY A 20 5.70 -6.88 -4.22
N ILE A 21 4.93 -6.43 -3.22
CA ILE A 21 3.46 -6.35 -3.28
C ILE A 21 3.00 -5.35 -4.34
N GLY A 22 3.65 -4.17 -4.44
CA GLY A 22 3.27 -3.14 -5.41
C GLY A 22 3.34 -3.63 -6.85
N LYS A 23 4.36 -4.42 -7.20
CA LYS A 23 4.51 -5.04 -8.52
C LYS A 23 3.38 -6.04 -8.82
N ALA A 24 2.98 -6.85 -7.84
CA ALA A 24 1.87 -7.79 -8.01
C ALA A 24 0.53 -7.04 -8.20
N ILE A 25 0.32 -5.93 -7.47
CA ILE A 25 -0.83 -5.05 -7.63
C ILE A 25 -0.84 -4.45 -9.04
N SER A 26 0.28 -3.88 -9.48
CA SER A 26 0.42 -3.30 -10.83
C SER A 26 0.07 -4.31 -11.90
N LYS A 27 0.62 -5.53 -11.81
CA LYS A 27 0.31 -6.63 -12.72
C LYS A 27 -1.18 -6.98 -12.72
N ARG A 28 -1.79 -7.09 -11.55
CA ARG A 28 -3.20 -7.45 -11.39
C ARG A 28 -4.14 -6.41 -12.01
N LEU A 29 -3.89 -5.12 -11.74
CA LEU A 29 -4.71 -4.03 -12.28
C LEU A 29 -4.55 -3.90 -13.79
N MET A 30 -3.33 -4.04 -14.33
CA MET A 30 -3.09 -4.08 -15.78
C MET A 30 -3.81 -5.24 -16.47
N GLN A 31 -3.78 -6.43 -15.88
CA GLN A 31 -4.50 -7.60 -16.40
C GLN A 31 -6.03 -7.41 -16.40
N SER A 32 -6.51 -6.48 -15.58
CA SER A 32 -7.92 -6.08 -15.52
C SER A 32 -8.22 -4.81 -16.34
N GLY A 33 -7.31 -4.38 -17.22
CA GLY A 33 -7.53 -3.28 -18.17
C GLY A 33 -7.11 -1.88 -17.70
N ALA A 34 -6.64 -1.71 -16.47
CA ALA A 34 -6.19 -0.39 -15.98
C ALA A 34 -4.92 0.09 -16.69
N GLN A 35 -4.85 1.40 -16.91
CA GLN A 35 -3.60 2.10 -17.19
C GLN A 35 -2.84 2.29 -15.88
N VAL A 36 -1.62 1.77 -15.77
CA VAL A 36 -0.86 1.77 -14.52
C VAL A 36 0.34 2.72 -14.60
N CYS A 37 0.47 3.56 -13.58
CA CYS A 37 1.61 4.42 -13.33
C CYS A 37 2.28 4.02 -12.00
N ASN A 38 3.52 3.55 -12.07
CA ASN A 38 4.30 3.15 -10.91
C ASN A 38 5.18 4.30 -10.44
N TRP A 39 4.94 4.74 -9.21
CA TRP A 39 5.75 5.72 -8.51
C TRP A 39 6.74 5.00 -7.60
N ASP A 40 8.02 5.10 -7.88
CA ASP A 40 9.05 4.44 -7.09
C ASP A 40 10.37 5.22 -7.16
N MET A 41 11.28 4.96 -6.22
CA MET A 41 12.63 5.51 -6.26
C MET A 41 13.50 4.88 -7.33
N GLN A 42 13.22 3.60 -7.67
CA GLN A 42 13.98 2.82 -8.65
C GLN A 42 13.03 2.10 -9.63
N PRO A 43 13.36 2.07 -10.91
CA PRO A 43 12.56 1.30 -11.88
C PRO A 43 12.79 -0.20 -11.69
N ASP A 44 11.77 -1.00 -12.01
CA ASP A 44 11.97 -2.42 -12.28
C ASP A 44 12.62 -2.60 -13.66
N THR A 45 13.92 -2.85 -13.68
CA THR A 45 14.68 -3.01 -14.93
C THR A 45 14.52 -4.39 -15.56
N ALA A 46 14.13 -5.40 -14.77
CA ALA A 46 14.02 -6.78 -15.24
C ALA A 46 12.69 -7.04 -15.98
N LYS A 47 11.59 -6.54 -15.44
CA LYS A 47 10.24 -6.72 -16.01
C LYS A 47 9.40 -5.47 -15.71
N PRO A 48 9.63 -4.37 -16.44
CA PRO A 48 8.88 -3.14 -16.20
C PRO A 48 7.38 -3.36 -16.46
N LEU A 49 6.56 -2.85 -15.56
CA LEU A 49 5.10 -2.90 -15.65
C LEU A 49 4.56 -1.46 -15.65
N GLY A 50 3.71 -1.14 -16.61
CA GLY A 50 3.12 0.20 -16.71
C GLY A 50 4.14 1.31 -16.98
N HIS A 51 3.76 2.53 -16.68
CA HIS A 51 4.62 3.71 -16.79
C HIS A 51 5.33 3.98 -15.46
N PHE A 52 6.63 4.20 -15.50
CA PHE A 52 7.43 4.52 -14.31
C PHE A 52 7.62 6.04 -14.19
N ILE A 53 7.44 6.56 -12.98
CA ILE A 53 7.85 7.90 -12.57
C ILE A 53 8.71 7.75 -11.31
N ARG A 54 9.88 8.38 -11.31
CA ARG A 54 10.73 8.42 -10.11
C ARG A 54 10.12 9.36 -9.08
N VAL A 55 9.80 8.83 -7.90
CA VAL A 55 9.15 9.59 -6.83
C VAL A 55 9.77 9.26 -5.49
N ASP A 56 10.17 10.29 -4.76
CA ASP A 56 10.41 10.24 -3.34
C ASP A 56 9.13 10.64 -2.60
N VAL A 57 8.45 9.68 -2.00
CA VAL A 57 7.18 9.93 -1.30
C VAL A 57 7.34 10.81 -0.06
N THR A 58 8.56 10.99 0.46
CA THR A 58 8.84 11.88 1.61
C THR A 58 8.95 13.34 1.21
N SER A 59 9.07 13.63 -0.09
CA SER A 59 9.17 14.98 -0.65
C SER A 59 7.82 15.44 -1.22
N GLU A 60 7.23 16.46 -0.61
CA GLU A 60 5.99 17.06 -1.10
C GLU A 60 6.12 17.52 -2.56
N GLN A 61 7.24 18.14 -2.93
CA GLN A 61 7.50 18.58 -4.30
C GLN A 61 7.58 17.40 -5.27
N SER A 62 8.27 16.31 -4.89
CA SER A 62 8.37 15.11 -5.73
C SER A 62 7.00 14.47 -5.97
N VAL A 63 6.15 14.41 -4.94
CA VAL A 63 4.76 13.91 -5.07
C VAL A 63 3.92 14.82 -5.97
N HIS A 64 4.07 16.14 -5.82
CA HIS A 64 3.38 17.12 -6.67
C HIS A 64 3.77 16.96 -8.14
N ASP A 65 5.07 16.93 -8.44
CA ASP A 65 5.58 16.81 -9.81
C ASP A 65 5.17 15.49 -10.46
N ALA A 66 5.15 14.41 -9.70
CA ALA A 66 4.70 13.11 -10.17
C ALA A 66 3.18 13.09 -10.45
N MET A 67 2.39 13.79 -9.63
CA MET A 67 0.97 13.98 -9.86
C MET A 67 0.72 14.72 -11.17
N GLU A 68 1.41 15.82 -11.41
CA GLU A 68 1.34 16.61 -12.65
C GLU A 68 1.71 15.77 -13.89
N GLN A 69 2.82 15.02 -13.82
CA GLN A 69 3.24 14.12 -14.91
C GLN A 69 2.20 13.03 -15.18
N THR A 70 1.62 12.44 -14.12
CA THR A 70 0.58 11.42 -14.25
C THR A 70 -0.67 11.99 -14.91
N LEU A 71 -1.12 13.17 -14.48
CA LEU A 71 -2.29 13.84 -15.04
C LEU A 71 -2.06 14.30 -16.50
N SER A 72 -0.87 14.81 -16.80
CA SER A 72 -0.50 15.18 -18.18
C SER A 72 -0.58 13.98 -19.13
N ARG A 73 -0.22 12.78 -18.66
CA ARG A 73 -0.22 11.58 -19.46
C ARG A 73 -1.59 10.92 -19.59
N TYR A 74 -2.35 10.86 -18.51
CA TYR A 74 -3.58 10.04 -18.42
C TYR A 74 -4.86 10.86 -18.22
N GLY A 75 -4.75 12.15 -17.92
CA GLY A 75 -5.88 13.06 -17.74
C GLY A 75 -6.60 12.93 -16.39
N LYS A 76 -6.50 11.78 -15.72
CA LYS A 76 -7.21 11.50 -14.45
C LYS A 76 -6.50 10.44 -13.63
N ILE A 77 -6.92 10.31 -12.37
CA ILE A 77 -6.54 9.21 -11.48
C ILE A 77 -7.81 8.66 -10.83
N ASP A 78 -8.09 7.39 -11.07
CA ASP A 78 -9.27 6.68 -10.54
C ASP A 78 -8.90 5.82 -9.32
N ILE A 79 -7.71 5.22 -9.33
CA ILE A 79 -7.23 4.30 -8.29
C ILE A 79 -5.87 4.81 -7.80
N PHE A 80 -5.70 4.88 -6.46
CA PHE A 80 -4.41 5.23 -5.86
C PHE A 80 -4.05 4.21 -4.78
N VAL A 81 -2.92 3.53 -4.94
CA VAL A 81 -2.46 2.50 -3.99
C VAL A 81 -1.16 2.95 -3.33
N ASN A 82 -1.21 3.18 -2.02
CA ASN A 82 -0.03 3.47 -1.22
C ASN A 82 0.62 2.16 -0.75
N SER A 83 1.63 1.68 -1.49
CA SER A 83 2.36 0.46 -1.19
C SER A 83 3.85 0.70 -0.86
N ALA A 84 4.35 1.92 -1.05
CA ALA A 84 5.72 2.29 -0.65
C ALA A 84 5.88 2.16 0.87
N GLY A 85 7.00 1.60 1.30
CA GLY A 85 7.32 1.47 2.71
C GLY A 85 8.56 0.63 2.98
N ILE A 86 9.12 0.82 4.16
CA ILE A 86 10.29 0.09 4.66
C ILE A 86 10.00 -0.48 6.05
N ALA A 87 10.64 -1.59 6.40
CA ALA A 87 10.55 -2.17 7.75
C ALA A 87 11.41 -1.43 8.78
N GLY A 88 12.50 -0.81 8.35
CA GLY A 88 13.51 -0.28 9.23
C GLY A 88 14.35 -1.38 9.91
N PRO A 89 15.31 -1.00 10.76
CA PRO A 89 16.11 -1.95 11.51
C PRO A 89 15.29 -2.69 12.58
N VAL A 90 15.77 -3.85 13.00
CA VAL A 90 15.23 -4.63 14.12
C VAL A 90 16.05 -4.31 15.36
N ALA A 91 15.51 -3.48 16.25
CA ALA A 91 16.16 -3.06 17.49
C ALA A 91 15.12 -2.76 18.58
N ASN A 92 15.48 -2.99 19.85
CA ASN A 92 14.63 -2.59 20.97
C ASN A 92 14.50 -1.05 21.02
N VAL A 93 13.45 -0.54 21.65
CA VAL A 93 13.20 0.91 21.73
C VAL A 93 14.38 1.66 22.36
N SER A 94 15.05 1.07 23.36
CA SER A 94 16.23 1.67 24.01
C SER A 94 17.41 1.91 23.06
N ASP A 95 17.51 1.08 22.02
CA ASP A 95 18.65 1.05 21.09
C ASP A 95 18.28 1.57 19.68
N TYR A 96 17.00 1.94 19.49
CA TYR A 96 16.50 2.41 18.20
C TYR A 96 16.93 3.86 17.96
N SER A 97 17.68 4.12 16.89
CA SER A 97 18.14 5.47 16.58
C SER A 97 16.97 6.40 16.19
N LEU A 98 17.07 7.68 16.56
CA LEU A 98 16.10 8.69 16.13
C LEU A 98 16.10 8.87 14.61
N GLU A 99 17.25 8.72 13.97
CA GLU A 99 17.38 8.80 12.50
C GLU A 99 16.57 7.70 11.81
N ASP A 100 16.74 6.43 12.24
CA ASP A 100 15.98 5.31 11.67
C ASP A 100 14.47 5.42 11.98
N TRP A 101 14.14 5.86 13.20
CA TRP A 101 12.75 6.14 13.56
C TRP A 101 12.13 7.15 12.60
N THR A 102 12.76 8.31 12.44
CA THR A 102 12.29 9.38 11.57
C THR A 102 12.15 8.89 10.12
N ARG A 103 13.17 8.20 9.61
CA ARG A 103 13.15 7.64 8.26
C ARG A 103 11.97 6.69 8.02
N VAL A 104 11.67 5.80 8.98
CA VAL A 104 10.54 4.86 8.86
C VAL A 104 9.21 5.62 8.90
N ILE A 105 9.06 6.57 9.82
CA ILE A 105 7.85 7.40 9.92
C ILE A 105 7.65 8.23 8.64
N ASP A 106 8.70 8.86 8.14
CA ASP A 106 8.63 9.72 6.96
C ASP A 106 8.21 8.93 5.72
N ILE A 107 8.80 7.78 5.47
CA ILE A 107 8.44 6.98 4.30
C ILE A 107 7.05 6.36 4.47
N ASN A 108 6.79 5.68 5.58
CA ASN A 108 5.59 4.85 5.73
C ASN A 108 4.33 5.66 6.03
N LEU A 109 4.43 6.73 6.82
CA LEU A 109 3.28 7.49 7.30
C LEU A 109 3.19 8.86 6.65
N THR A 110 4.24 9.69 6.76
CA THR A 110 4.23 11.03 6.16
C THR A 110 4.09 10.92 4.64
N GLY A 111 4.83 10.01 3.99
CA GLY A 111 4.73 9.76 2.56
C GLY A 111 3.33 9.29 2.13
N THR A 112 2.73 8.37 2.90
CA THR A 112 1.34 7.94 2.66
C THR A 112 0.37 9.13 2.78
N PHE A 113 0.56 9.99 3.78
CA PHE A 113 -0.26 11.21 3.94
C PHE A 113 -0.11 12.15 2.74
N LEU A 114 1.11 12.45 2.31
CA LEU A 114 1.38 13.33 1.16
C LEU A 114 0.72 12.80 -0.12
N CYS A 115 0.85 11.51 -0.36
CA CYS A 115 0.25 10.85 -1.51
C CYS A 115 -1.29 10.84 -1.42
N CYS A 116 -1.87 10.51 -0.26
CA CYS A 116 -3.32 10.59 -0.05
C CYS A 116 -3.85 12.00 -0.29
N ARG A 117 -3.20 13.03 0.26
CA ARG A 117 -3.59 14.44 0.09
C ARG A 117 -3.61 14.84 -1.39
N ALA A 118 -2.58 14.46 -2.14
CA ALA A 118 -2.50 14.75 -3.56
C ALA A 118 -3.57 13.99 -4.37
N ALA A 119 -3.79 12.71 -4.07
CA ALA A 119 -4.81 11.89 -4.73
C ALA A 119 -6.22 12.41 -4.46
N VAL A 120 -6.56 12.70 -3.20
CA VAL A 120 -7.88 13.24 -2.80
C VAL A 120 -8.17 14.55 -3.53
N ALA A 121 -7.20 15.46 -3.62
CA ALA A 121 -7.38 16.76 -4.31
C ALA A 121 -7.73 16.58 -5.80
N GLN A 122 -7.28 15.51 -6.45
CA GLN A 122 -7.63 15.21 -7.84
C GLN A 122 -8.96 14.45 -7.94
N MET A 123 -9.18 13.46 -7.11
CA MET A 123 -10.39 12.65 -7.11
C MET A 123 -11.65 13.47 -6.77
N GLN A 124 -11.53 14.47 -5.92
CA GLN A 124 -12.63 15.39 -5.59
C GLN A 124 -13.15 16.19 -6.80
N LYS A 125 -12.29 16.49 -7.79
CA LYS A 125 -12.70 17.21 -9.00
C LYS A 125 -13.74 16.44 -9.82
N ASN A 126 -13.64 15.10 -9.81
CA ASN A 126 -14.54 14.19 -10.52
C ASN A 126 -15.53 13.50 -9.57
N ASN A 127 -15.46 13.77 -8.27
CA ASN A 127 -16.23 13.11 -7.20
C ASN A 127 -16.18 11.58 -7.30
N CYS A 128 -15.05 11.00 -7.67
CA CYS A 128 -14.88 9.55 -7.83
C CYS A 128 -13.45 9.14 -7.54
N GLY A 129 -13.25 8.02 -6.86
CA GLY A 129 -11.91 7.48 -6.64
C GLY A 129 -11.87 6.32 -5.64
N ARG A 130 -10.79 5.56 -5.72
CA ARG A 130 -10.47 4.45 -4.80
C ARG A 130 -9.06 4.62 -4.28
N ILE A 131 -8.91 4.73 -2.97
CA ILE A 131 -7.60 4.81 -2.30
C ILE A 131 -7.43 3.57 -1.45
N VAL A 132 -6.34 2.84 -1.65
CA VAL A 132 -5.99 1.65 -0.87
C VAL A 132 -4.62 1.84 -0.23
N ASN A 133 -4.56 1.84 1.09
CA ASN A 133 -3.32 2.00 1.85
C ASN A 133 -2.80 0.63 2.33
N LEU A 134 -1.53 0.32 2.13
CA LEU A 134 -0.89 -0.88 2.69
C LEU A 134 -0.43 -0.57 4.12
N ALA A 135 -1.25 -1.01 5.09
CA ALA A 135 -0.90 -1.06 6.50
C ALA A 135 -0.08 -2.34 6.81
N SER A 136 -0.25 -2.92 7.96
CA SER A 136 0.34 -4.18 8.39
C SER A 136 -0.36 -4.69 9.64
N ILE A 137 -0.29 -6.01 9.88
CA ILE A 137 -0.63 -6.60 11.17
C ILE A 137 0.16 -5.98 12.33
N ALA A 138 1.41 -5.55 12.07
CA ALA A 138 2.22 -4.84 13.04
C ALA A 138 1.61 -3.52 13.53
N GLY A 139 0.79 -2.87 12.69
CA GLY A 139 0.02 -1.68 13.09
C GLY A 139 -1.19 -1.98 13.96
N LYS A 140 -1.66 -3.24 14.01
CA LYS A 140 -2.75 -3.70 14.88
C LYS A 140 -2.23 -4.21 16.22
N GLU A 141 -1.17 -5.03 16.19
CA GLU A 141 -0.67 -5.77 17.37
C GLU A 141 0.57 -5.12 18.01
N GLY A 142 1.39 -4.42 17.22
CA GLY A 142 2.75 -4.05 17.62
C GLY A 142 3.69 -5.26 17.57
N ASN A 143 4.85 -5.10 16.92
CA ASN A 143 5.88 -6.14 16.89
C ASN A 143 7.05 -5.75 17.79
N PRO A 144 7.55 -6.64 18.66
CA PRO A 144 8.79 -6.41 19.39
C PRO A 144 9.93 -6.07 18.45
N ALA A 145 10.78 -5.14 18.87
CA ALA A 145 11.96 -4.67 18.13
C ALA A 145 11.66 -4.03 16.73
N GLN A 146 10.41 -3.65 16.48
CA GLN A 146 9.95 -2.97 15.26
C GLN A 146 9.03 -1.77 15.60
N SER A 147 9.39 -1.01 16.62
CA SER A 147 8.53 0.05 17.16
C SER A 147 8.16 1.13 16.14
N ALA A 148 9.13 1.64 15.36
CA ALA A 148 8.89 2.64 14.33
C ALA A 148 7.96 2.11 13.22
N TYR A 149 8.21 0.88 12.77
CA TYR A 149 7.35 0.23 11.76
C TYR A 149 5.92 0.06 12.28
N SER A 150 5.76 -0.48 13.48
CA SER A 150 4.45 -0.69 14.11
C SER A 150 3.70 0.64 14.29
N ALA A 151 4.37 1.66 14.81
CA ALA A 151 3.79 2.99 14.97
C ALA A 151 3.39 3.61 13.62
N SER A 152 4.25 3.53 12.59
CA SER A 152 3.93 4.04 11.26
C SER A 152 2.71 3.36 10.65
N LYS A 153 2.61 2.04 10.76
CA LYS A 153 1.49 1.26 10.21
C LYS A 153 0.20 1.43 11.01
N ALA A 154 0.28 1.65 12.32
CA ALA A 154 -0.87 2.07 13.14
C ALA A 154 -1.35 3.48 12.73
N GLY A 155 -0.42 4.39 12.43
CA GLY A 155 -0.73 5.71 11.90
C GLY A 155 -1.44 5.65 10.54
N VAL A 156 -1.01 4.78 9.63
CA VAL A 156 -1.69 4.55 8.34
C VAL A 156 -3.13 4.04 8.54
N ILE A 157 -3.36 3.15 9.50
CA ILE A 157 -4.70 2.68 9.86
C ILE A 157 -5.57 3.86 10.33
N ALA A 158 -5.06 4.69 11.24
CA ALA A 158 -5.79 5.85 11.77
C ALA A 158 -6.06 6.89 10.67
N LEU A 159 -5.08 7.21 9.82
CA LEU A 159 -5.21 8.10 8.67
C LEU A 159 -6.32 7.61 7.72
N THR A 160 -6.34 6.32 7.40
CA THR A 160 -7.35 5.70 6.54
C THR A 160 -8.76 5.89 7.12
N LYS A 161 -8.93 5.67 8.42
CA LYS A 161 -10.22 5.85 9.12
C LYS A 161 -10.68 7.31 9.10
N SER A 162 -9.77 8.26 9.27
CA SER A 162 -10.07 9.70 9.19
C SER A 162 -10.54 10.08 7.79
N LEU A 163 -9.74 9.78 6.77
CA LEU A 163 -10.06 10.09 5.37
C LEU A 163 -11.36 9.41 4.91
N GLY A 164 -11.58 8.15 5.29
CA GLY A 164 -12.82 7.45 4.95
C GLY A 164 -14.07 8.14 5.52
N LYS A 165 -13.99 8.71 6.73
CA LYS A 165 -15.08 9.47 7.34
C LYS A 165 -15.25 10.85 6.68
N GLU A 166 -14.15 11.55 6.41
CA GLU A 166 -14.16 12.87 5.75
C GLU A 166 -14.82 12.79 4.35
N LEU A 167 -14.56 11.70 3.63
CA LEU A 167 -15.02 11.51 2.25
C LEU A 167 -16.29 10.67 2.13
N ALA A 168 -16.91 10.27 3.24
CA ALA A 168 -18.06 9.34 3.25
C ALA A 168 -19.28 9.83 2.45
N LYS A 169 -19.45 11.14 2.28
CA LYS A 169 -20.54 11.76 1.49
C LYS A 169 -20.20 11.95 0.01
N THR A 170 -19.03 11.50 -0.42
CA THR A 170 -18.59 11.54 -1.82
C THR A 170 -18.60 10.13 -2.41
N GLU A 171 -18.25 9.97 -3.70
CA GLU A 171 -18.03 8.67 -4.33
C GLU A 171 -16.58 8.15 -4.19
N ILE A 172 -15.78 8.79 -3.32
CA ILE A 172 -14.41 8.38 -3.03
C ILE A 172 -14.43 7.39 -1.86
N ARG A 173 -13.78 6.22 -2.01
CA ARG A 173 -13.63 5.23 -0.94
C ARG A 173 -12.16 5.09 -0.57
N VAL A 174 -11.89 5.10 0.74
CA VAL A 174 -10.53 5.00 1.29
C VAL A 174 -10.48 3.85 2.27
N ASN A 175 -9.72 2.82 1.96
CA ASN A 175 -9.57 1.63 2.80
C ASN A 175 -8.11 1.25 2.97
N CYS A 176 -7.79 0.40 3.93
CA CYS A 176 -6.47 -0.18 4.04
C CYS A 176 -6.52 -1.71 4.20
N ILE A 177 -5.39 -2.33 3.89
CA ILE A 177 -5.16 -3.76 4.08
C ILE A 177 -4.08 -3.91 5.16
N ALA A 178 -4.25 -4.84 6.08
CA ALA A 178 -3.28 -5.20 7.11
C ALA A 178 -2.74 -6.63 6.86
N PRO A 179 -1.74 -6.80 5.99
CA PRO A 179 -1.14 -8.10 5.76
C PRO A 179 -0.31 -8.57 6.96
N ALA A 180 -0.24 -9.89 7.17
CA ALA A 180 0.86 -10.50 7.88
C ALA A 180 2.09 -10.59 6.95
N MET A 181 2.97 -11.57 7.19
CA MET A 181 4.12 -11.79 6.32
C MET A 181 3.66 -12.20 4.91
N VAL A 182 4.21 -11.53 3.90
CA VAL A 182 3.95 -11.80 2.48
C VAL A 182 5.23 -12.28 1.81
N ALA A 183 5.12 -13.30 0.96
CA ALA A 183 6.23 -13.91 0.22
C ALA A 183 6.76 -12.96 -0.86
N THR A 184 7.64 -12.07 -0.47
CA THR A 184 8.40 -11.17 -1.35
C THR A 184 9.88 -11.55 -1.28
N GLU A 185 10.72 -10.94 -2.09
CA GLU A 185 12.18 -11.13 -2.08
C GLU A 185 12.82 -10.96 -0.68
N LEU A 186 12.15 -10.24 0.23
CA LEU A 186 12.56 -10.13 1.63
C LEU A 186 12.52 -11.46 2.40
N LEU A 187 11.63 -12.38 2.03
CA LEU A 187 11.58 -13.72 2.63
C LEU A 187 12.82 -14.56 2.30
N ASP A 188 13.38 -14.39 1.12
CA ASP A 188 14.55 -15.13 0.68
C ASP A 188 15.82 -14.75 1.46
N GLN A 189 15.82 -13.55 2.06
CA GLN A 189 16.91 -13.03 2.89
C GLN A 189 16.85 -13.53 4.34
N MET A 190 15.77 -14.20 4.75
CA MET A 190 15.60 -14.73 6.11
C MET A 190 16.14 -16.15 6.22
N THR A 191 16.68 -16.50 7.41
CA THR A 191 17.03 -17.90 7.71
C THR A 191 15.78 -18.76 7.80
N ALA A 192 15.93 -20.08 7.63
CA ALA A 192 14.83 -21.04 7.69
C ALA A 192 14.14 -21.01 9.07
N GLU A 193 14.94 -20.89 10.15
CA GLU A 193 14.45 -20.83 11.54
C GLU A 193 13.59 -19.57 11.74
N LYS A 194 14.04 -18.40 11.24
CA LYS A 194 13.30 -17.15 11.38
C LYS A 194 12.01 -17.16 10.57
N ARG A 195 12.02 -17.77 9.39
CA ARG A 195 10.80 -18.01 8.61
C ARG A 195 9.80 -18.88 9.37
N GLN A 196 10.28 -20.01 9.94
CA GLN A 196 9.41 -20.91 10.70
C GLN A 196 8.82 -20.24 11.95
N GLU A 197 9.63 -19.46 12.69
CA GLU A 197 9.14 -18.66 13.83
C GLU A 197 8.00 -17.70 13.41
N ASN A 198 8.17 -17.04 12.27
CA ASN A 198 7.16 -16.12 11.77
C ASN A 198 5.90 -16.85 11.28
N PHE A 199 6.03 -17.99 10.63
CA PHE A 199 4.90 -18.79 10.15
C PHE A 199 4.10 -19.39 11.31
N SER A 200 4.75 -19.75 12.42
CA SER A 200 4.05 -20.26 13.60
C SER A 200 3.07 -19.26 14.23
N LYS A 201 3.25 -17.95 13.95
CA LYS A 201 2.32 -16.88 14.39
C LYS A 201 1.11 -16.72 13.46
N ILE A 202 1.12 -17.38 12.30
CA ILE A 202 0.06 -17.31 11.29
C ILE A 202 -0.72 -18.63 11.33
N PRO A 203 -1.98 -18.68 11.72
CA PRO A 203 -2.76 -19.94 11.80
C PRO A 203 -2.78 -20.74 10.49
N MET A 204 -2.74 -20.11 9.32
CA MET A 204 -2.60 -20.79 8.03
C MET A 204 -1.22 -21.43 7.81
N GLY A 205 -0.24 -21.22 8.68
CA GLY A 205 1.10 -21.83 8.65
C GLY A 205 2.00 -21.43 7.48
N ARG A 206 1.66 -20.36 6.75
CA ARG A 206 2.43 -19.87 5.60
C ARG A 206 2.39 -18.35 5.47
N ALA A 207 3.31 -17.81 4.69
CA ALA A 207 3.18 -16.44 4.21
C ALA A 207 2.00 -16.30 3.23
N GLY A 208 1.39 -15.13 3.19
CA GLY A 208 0.50 -14.74 2.09
C GLY A 208 1.31 -14.55 0.80
N LEU A 209 0.68 -14.70 -0.34
CA LEU A 209 1.30 -14.41 -1.63
C LEU A 209 1.01 -12.96 -2.03
N PRO A 210 1.94 -12.27 -2.74
CA PRO A 210 1.68 -10.93 -3.27
C PRO A 210 0.40 -10.85 -4.11
N GLU A 211 0.08 -11.91 -4.84
CA GLU A 211 -1.14 -12.04 -5.66
C GLU A 211 -2.42 -12.11 -4.81
N GLU A 212 -2.36 -12.66 -3.59
CA GLU A 212 -3.49 -12.66 -2.67
C GLU A 212 -3.80 -11.24 -2.19
N ILE A 213 -2.77 -10.44 -1.89
CA ILE A 213 -2.92 -9.02 -1.54
C ILE A 213 -3.44 -8.23 -2.74
N ALA A 214 -2.87 -8.46 -3.93
CA ALA A 214 -3.30 -7.81 -5.17
C ALA A 214 -4.77 -8.09 -5.50
N SER A 215 -5.28 -9.28 -5.16
CA SER A 215 -6.70 -9.64 -5.35
C SER A 215 -7.62 -8.83 -4.43
N ILE A 216 -7.22 -8.59 -3.18
CA ILE A 216 -7.97 -7.73 -2.25
C ILE A 216 -7.93 -6.28 -2.75
N VAL A 217 -6.76 -5.79 -3.21
CA VAL A 217 -6.65 -4.44 -3.78
C VAL A 217 -7.56 -4.28 -4.99
N ALA A 218 -7.62 -5.27 -5.89
CA ALA A 218 -8.49 -5.21 -7.06
C ALA A 218 -9.97 -5.07 -6.66
N TRP A 219 -10.43 -5.85 -5.67
CA TRP A 219 -11.79 -5.70 -5.14
C TRP A 219 -12.02 -4.34 -4.50
N LEU A 220 -11.11 -3.85 -3.65
CA LEU A 220 -11.20 -2.54 -3.00
C LEU A 220 -11.20 -1.38 -4.01
N SER A 221 -10.65 -1.62 -5.20
CA SER A 221 -10.57 -0.65 -6.28
C SER A 221 -11.78 -0.70 -7.22
N SER A 222 -12.65 -1.70 -7.09
CA SER A 222 -13.82 -1.90 -7.93
C SER A 222 -15.07 -1.20 -7.39
N ASP A 223 -16.13 -1.18 -8.21
CA ASP A 223 -17.45 -0.67 -7.80
C ASP A 223 -18.18 -1.61 -6.83
N ASP A 224 -17.77 -2.89 -6.75
CA ASP A 224 -18.29 -3.83 -5.76
C ASP A 224 -17.94 -3.40 -4.31
N CYS A 225 -16.90 -2.59 -4.13
CA CYS A 225 -16.55 -1.99 -2.84
C CYS A 225 -17.21 -0.61 -2.65
N SER A 226 -18.50 -0.49 -2.85
CA SER A 226 -19.23 0.79 -2.79
C SER A 226 -19.59 1.22 -1.37
N PHE A 227 -19.82 0.27 -0.44
CA PHE A 227 -20.29 0.54 0.93
C PHE A 227 -19.19 0.38 2.01
N CYS A 228 -17.92 0.21 1.61
CA CYS A 228 -16.79 0.10 2.53
C CYS A 228 -15.88 1.31 2.39
N THR A 229 -15.74 2.09 3.47
CA THR A 229 -14.77 3.19 3.57
C THR A 229 -14.27 3.31 5.01
N GLY A 230 -13.02 3.69 5.20
CA GLY A 230 -12.36 3.75 6.50
C GLY A 230 -12.11 2.39 7.15
N THR A 231 -12.20 1.31 6.39
CA THR A 231 -12.10 -0.07 6.88
C THR A 231 -10.68 -0.60 6.80
N VAL A 232 -10.33 -1.45 7.76
CA VAL A 232 -9.07 -2.21 7.80
C VAL A 232 -9.37 -3.65 7.43
N PHE A 233 -8.95 -4.07 6.25
CA PHE A 233 -9.12 -5.44 5.78
C PHE A 233 -7.94 -6.30 6.24
N ASP A 234 -8.26 -7.30 7.05
CA ASP A 234 -7.27 -8.24 7.53
C ASP A 234 -6.85 -9.22 6.42
N ALA A 235 -5.56 -9.34 6.22
CA ALA A 235 -4.95 -10.28 5.28
C ALA A 235 -3.81 -11.05 5.99
N SER A 236 -4.09 -11.53 7.20
CA SER A 236 -3.08 -12.06 8.10
C SER A 236 -3.04 -13.59 8.22
N GLY A 237 -3.87 -14.30 7.45
CA GLY A 237 -3.98 -15.76 7.55
C GLY A 237 -4.51 -16.23 8.92
N GLY A 238 -5.38 -15.41 9.54
CA GLY A 238 -6.02 -15.68 10.82
C GLY A 238 -5.21 -15.19 12.05
N ARG A 239 -4.10 -14.46 11.86
CA ARG A 239 -3.28 -13.98 12.97
C ARG A 239 -3.99 -12.90 13.79
N ALA A 240 -4.69 -11.97 13.16
CA ALA A 240 -5.53 -11.02 13.86
C ALA A 240 -6.99 -11.18 13.43
N THR A 241 -7.91 -10.96 14.36
CA THR A 241 -9.35 -11.22 14.17
C THR A 241 -10.22 -10.00 14.48
N TYR A 242 -9.63 -8.80 14.59
CA TYR A 242 -10.37 -7.55 14.88
C TYR A 242 -9.97 -6.44 13.93
#